data_d9bf89b86c662d695df498cdb5f801f1
#
_entry.id   d9bf89b86c662d695df498cdb5f801f1
#
_cell.length_a   1.000
_cell.length_b   1.000
_cell.length_c   1.000
_cell.angle_alpha   90.00
_cell.angle_beta   90.00
_cell.angle_gamma   90.00
#
_symmetry.space_group_name_H-M   'P 1'
#
loop_
_entity.id
_entity.type
_entity.pdbx_description
1 polymer ?
#
loop_
_entity_poly.entity_id
_entity_poly.type
_entity_poly.pdbx_seq_one_letter_code
_entity_poly.pdbx_strand_id
1 'polypeptide(L)'
;VSEHHVRLLEEHAHRQLARGDVQGAIESLRQALSQEPDEPGLHALLAAALLAARRRHAARLEAERAVALAPELPEAHRTLGYVRMAFRDLRGAAEAFGRALDLAPDDPHAHLGLGRLHAAARRPAAARAAIEHALLLDPGDPDALVDLGDLDLDAGRREAARARALEALQSFPEHEGALELMGRVLLAEGRTEEAREHAIAILRQDATSRGGLRLLCAAKARRSLLLGLWWRWNAFMSSLGDGRSILVLVGLYVAQRLAVTALKDAGATEAAGIASLAWIAFAVYTWIGPAVFARSLARELAAVRLRADF
;
A
#
# COMPACT_ATOMS: atom_id res chain seq x y z
N VAL A 1 18.95 -31.35 -20.63
CA VAL A 1 19.00 -31.39 -19.14
C VAL A 1 18.91 -29.96 -18.59
N SER A 2 19.54 -28.99 -19.30
CA SER A 2 19.54 -27.58 -18.89
C SER A 2 18.12 -26.95 -18.91
N GLU A 3 17.42 -27.04 -20.05
CA GLU A 3 16.07 -26.44 -20.21
C GLU A 3 15.04 -26.95 -19.19
N HIS A 4 15.06 -28.26 -18.88
CA HIS A 4 14.14 -28.81 -17.87
C HIS A 4 14.43 -28.24 -16.49
N HIS A 5 15.71 -28.04 -16.16
CA HIS A 5 16.10 -27.45 -14.87
C HIS A 5 15.70 -25.96 -14.77
N VAL A 6 15.86 -25.21 -15.85
CA VAL A 6 15.42 -23.80 -15.91
C VAL A 6 13.91 -23.66 -15.71
N ARG A 7 13.10 -24.50 -16.37
CA ARG A 7 11.64 -24.53 -16.17
C ARG A 7 11.26 -24.85 -14.73
N LEU A 8 11.94 -25.79 -14.08
CA LEU A 8 11.70 -26.10 -12.67
C LEU A 8 12.02 -24.91 -11.74
N LEU A 9 13.08 -24.17 -12.04
CA LEU A 9 13.44 -22.97 -11.29
C LEU A 9 12.41 -21.84 -11.50
N GLU A 10 11.91 -21.68 -12.72
CA GLU A 10 10.85 -20.74 -13.05
C GLU A 10 9.53 -21.07 -12.31
N GLU A 11 9.08 -22.33 -12.41
CA GLU A 11 7.91 -22.79 -11.65
C GLU A 11 8.09 -22.64 -10.13
N HIS A 12 9.30 -22.86 -9.65
CA HIS A 12 9.62 -22.67 -8.24
C HIS A 12 9.53 -21.20 -7.84
N ALA A 13 10.05 -20.30 -8.69
CA ALA A 13 9.96 -18.86 -8.48
C ALA A 13 8.50 -18.37 -8.49
N HIS A 14 7.67 -18.86 -9.40
CA HIS A 14 6.22 -18.56 -9.39
C HIS A 14 5.55 -18.99 -8.09
N ARG A 15 5.84 -20.20 -7.59
CA ARG A 15 5.30 -20.69 -6.31
C ARG A 15 5.81 -19.88 -5.12
N GLN A 16 7.05 -19.42 -5.15
CA GLN A 16 7.63 -18.57 -4.11
C GLN A 16 6.96 -17.19 -4.11
N LEU A 17 6.75 -16.58 -5.28
CA LEU A 17 6.00 -15.32 -5.40
C LEU A 17 4.57 -15.45 -4.89
N ALA A 18 3.88 -16.53 -5.24
CA ALA A 18 2.52 -16.80 -4.75
C ALA A 18 2.45 -16.95 -3.22
N ARG A 19 3.53 -17.39 -2.58
CA ARG A 19 3.65 -17.50 -1.11
C ARG A 19 4.22 -16.24 -0.44
N GLY A 20 4.54 -15.18 -1.22
CA GLY A 20 5.17 -13.96 -0.71
C GLY A 20 6.67 -14.08 -0.45
N ASP A 21 7.31 -15.21 -0.77
CA ASP A 21 8.77 -15.38 -0.68
C ASP A 21 9.47 -14.73 -1.88
N VAL A 22 9.45 -13.39 -1.86
CA VAL A 22 10.02 -12.58 -2.96
C VAL A 22 11.53 -12.75 -3.05
N GLN A 23 12.23 -12.95 -1.92
CA GLN A 23 13.69 -13.09 -1.94
C GLN A 23 14.10 -14.44 -2.52
N GLY A 24 13.44 -15.52 -2.13
CA GLY A 24 13.66 -16.86 -2.71
C GLY A 24 13.41 -16.86 -4.21
N ALA A 25 12.32 -16.22 -4.67
CA ALA A 25 12.02 -16.10 -6.10
C ALA A 25 13.14 -15.38 -6.88
N ILE A 26 13.67 -14.28 -6.35
CA ILE A 26 14.80 -13.57 -6.97
C ILE A 26 16.03 -14.48 -7.09
N GLU A 27 16.31 -15.30 -6.09
CA GLU A 27 17.45 -16.21 -6.09
C GLU A 27 17.26 -17.33 -7.13
N SER A 28 16.06 -17.95 -7.16
CA SER A 28 15.71 -18.98 -8.15
C SER A 28 15.79 -18.44 -9.58
N LEU A 29 15.28 -17.23 -9.84
CA LEU A 29 15.33 -16.59 -11.17
C LEU A 29 16.75 -16.23 -11.59
N ARG A 30 17.60 -15.77 -10.68
CA ARG A 30 19.00 -15.53 -10.97
C ARG A 30 19.76 -16.82 -11.31
N GLN A 31 19.43 -17.90 -10.63
CA GLN A 31 19.99 -19.21 -10.96
C GLN A 31 19.52 -19.67 -12.34
N ALA A 32 18.24 -19.49 -12.70
CA ALA A 32 17.75 -19.78 -14.03
C ALA A 32 18.47 -18.95 -15.10
N LEU A 33 18.59 -17.62 -14.91
CA LEU A 33 19.30 -16.71 -15.81
C LEU A 33 20.82 -16.99 -15.91
N SER A 34 21.42 -17.64 -14.91
CA SER A 34 22.82 -18.08 -15.04
C SER A 34 23.00 -19.22 -16.04
N GLN A 35 21.93 -19.95 -16.34
CA GLN A 35 21.91 -21.03 -17.32
C GLN A 35 21.41 -20.55 -18.70
N GLU A 36 20.39 -19.68 -18.70
CA GLU A 36 19.78 -19.07 -19.88
C GLU A 36 19.77 -17.54 -19.77
N PRO A 37 20.90 -16.87 -20.06
CA PRO A 37 21.06 -15.43 -19.81
C PRO A 37 20.23 -14.51 -20.69
N ASP A 38 19.73 -15.00 -21.81
CA ASP A 38 18.97 -14.22 -22.79
C ASP A 38 17.50 -14.66 -22.89
N GLU A 39 16.97 -15.37 -21.86
CA GLU A 39 15.57 -15.77 -21.81
C GLU A 39 14.68 -14.58 -21.36
N PRO A 40 13.86 -14.01 -22.26
CA PRO A 40 13.13 -12.77 -21.98
C PRO A 40 12.05 -12.94 -20.91
N GLY A 41 11.41 -14.11 -20.82
CA GLY A 41 10.41 -14.42 -19.80
C GLY A 41 10.98 -14.37 -18.39
N LEU A 42 12.19 -14.93 -18.20
CA LEU A 42 12.89 -14.90 -16.91
C LEU A 42 13.27 -13.48 -16.50
N HIS A 43 13.71 -12.62 -17.44
CA HIS A 43 13.99 -11.22 -17.18
C HIS A 43 12.71 -10.47 -16.77
N ALA A 44 11.58 -10.70 -17.47
CA ALA A 44 10.30 -10.09 -17.12
C ALA A 44 9.84 -10.52 -15.72
N LEU A 45 9.93 -11.79 -15.39
CA LEU A 45 9.56 -12.33 -14.08
C LEU A 45 10.50 -11.84 -12.97
N LEU A 46 11.82 -11.77 -13.23
CA LEU A 46 12.78 -11.19 -12.30
C LEU A 46 12.51 -9.69 -12.06
N ALA A 47 12.15 -8.95 -13.09
CA ALA A 47 11.75 -7.54 -12.95
C ALA A 47 10.52 -7.39 -12.05
N ALA A 48 9.51 -8.25 -12.20
CA ALA A 48 8.33 -8.25 -11.33
C ALA A 48 8.70 -8.58 -9.87
N ALA A 49 9.52 -9.60 -9.63
CA ALA A 49 10.01 -9.95 -8.30
C ALA A 49 10.84 -8.83 -7.66
N LEU A 50 11.73 -8.18 -8.43
CA LEU A 50 12.51 -7.04 -7.97
C LEU A 50 11.63 -5.82 -7.65
N LEU A 51 10.56 -5.62 -8.41
CA LEU A 51 9.58 -4.56 -8.15
C LEU A 51 8.85 -4.82 -6.83
N ALA A 52 8.43 -6.05 -6.57
CA ALA A 52 7.85 -6.48 -5.30
C ALA A 52 8.83 -6.27 -4.13
N ALA A 53 10.12 -6.59 -4.33
CA ALA A 53 11.20 -6.32 -3.38
C ALA A 53 11.57 -4.83 -3.26
N ARG A 54 10.86 -3.92 -3.94
CA ARG A 54 11.11 -2.47 -4.00
C ARG A 54 12.48 -2.07 -4.58
N ARG A 55 13.16 -2.96 -5.27
CA ARG A 55 14.44 -2.73 -5.96
C ARG A 55 14.18 -2.13 -7.35
N ARG A 56 13.56 -0.95 -7.40
CA ARG A 56 13.00 -0.32 -8.62
C ARG A 56 14.02 -0.18 -9.76
N HIS A 57 15.26 0.24 -9.45
CA HIS A 57 16.29 0.43 -10.48
C HIS A 57 16.71 -0.89 -11.12
N ALA A 58 16.89 -1.95 -10.33
CA ALA A 58 17.17 -3.27 -10.85
C ALA A 58 15.98 -3.82 -11.65
N ALA A 59 14.75 -3.65 -11.16
CA ALA A 59 13.54 -4.03 -11.89
C ALA A 59 13.46 -3.35 -13.27
N ARG A 60 13.88 -2.08 -13.37
CA ARG A 60 13.88 -1.36 -14.65
C ARG A 60 14.86 -1.96 -15.63
N LEU A 61 16.07 -2.27 -15.18
CA LEU A 61 17.10 -2.88 -16.06
C LEU A 61 16.62 -4.22 -16.62
N GLU A 62 16.04 -5.06 -15.77
CA GLU A 62 15.54 -6.37 -16.18
C GLU A 62 14.32 -6.26 -17.11
N ALA A 63 13.39 -5.34 -16.85
CA ALA A 63 12.22 -5.12 -17.72
C ALA A 63 12.62 -4.56 -19.09
N GLU A 64 13.56 -3.60 -19.12
CA GLU A 64 14.12 -3.06 -20.38
C GLU A 64 14.88 -4.15 -21.15
N ARG A 65 15.59 -5.05 -20.47
CA ARG A 65 16.27 -6.20 -21.08
C ARG A 65 15.26 -7.17 -21.67
N ALA A 66 14.18 -7.51 -20.96
CA ALA A 66 13.13 -8.40 -21.47
C ALA A 66 12.52 -7.88 -22.77
N VAL A 67 12.17 -6.58 -22.82
CA VAL A 67 11.64 -5.96 -24.05
C VAL A 67 12.66 -5.91 -25.17
N ALA A 68 13.94 -5.69 -24.86
CA ALA A 68 15.01 -5.67 -25.87
C ALA A 68 15.25 -7.05 -26.49
N LEU A 69 15.15 -8.12 -25.69
CA LEU A 69 15.32 -9.51 -26.15
C LEU A 69 14.10 -10.01 -26.94
N ALA A 70 12.88 -9.65 -26.52
CA ALA A 70 11.65 -10.07 -27.18
C ALA A 70 10.63 -8.91 -27.24
N PRO A 71 10.71 -8.04 -28.25
CA PRO A 71 9.77 -6.91 -28.40
C PRO A 71 8.31 -7.35 -28.65
N GLU A 72 8.09 -8.61 -29.01
CA GLU A 72 6.77 -9.21 -29.25
C GLU A 72 6.23 -9.97 -28.03
N LEU A 73 6.91 -9.93 -26.87
CA LEU A 73 6.46 -10.59 -25.66
C LEU A 73 5.55 -9.67 -24.84
N PRO A 74 4.23 -9.96 -24.73
CA PRO A 74 3.28 -9.09 -24.00
C PRO A 74 3.66 -8.87 -22.54
N GLU A 75 4.12 -9.94 -21.85
CA GLU A 75 4.51 -9.92 -20.45
C GLU A 75 5.67 -8.97 -20.18
N ALA A 76 6.62 -8.85 -21.12
CA ALA A 76 7.75 -7.92 -21.00
C ALA A 76 7.24 -6.46 -21.00
N HIS A 77 6.34 -6.11 -21.91
CA HIS A 77 5.72 -4.79 -21.97
C HIS A 77 4.84 -4.51 -20.75
N ARG A 78 4.05 -5.49 -20.32
CA ARG A 78 3.24 -5.38 -19.11
C ARG A 78 4.10 -5.11 -17.88
N THR A 79 5.16 -5.87 -17.69
CA THR A 79 6.11 -5.68 -16.57
C THR A 79 6.79 -4.32 -16.65
N LEU A 80 7.21 -3.88 -17.84
CA LEU A 80 7.75 -2.53 -18.04
C LEU A 80 6.73 -1.45 -17.66
N GLY A 81 5.45 -1.65 -17.95
CA GLY A 81 4.35 -0.77 -17.54
C GLY A 81 4.29 -0.60 -16.03
N TYR A 82 4.30 -1.67 -15.26
CA TYR A 82 4.33 -1.62 -13.80
C TYR A 82 5.61 -0.95 -13.26
N VAL A 83 6.75 -1.24 -13.87
CA VAL A 83 8.03 -0.60 -13.49
C VAL A 83 7.96 0.92 -13.71
N ARG A 84 7.48 1.38 -14.87
CA ARG A 84 7.32 2.81 -15.16
C ARG A 84 6.34 3.50 -14.19
N MET A 85 5.25 2.84 -13.82
CA MET A 85 4.36 3.32 -12.76
C MET A 85 5.09 3.54 -11.43
N ALA A 86 5.98 2.63 -11.03
CA ALA A 86 6.76 2.76 -9.81
C ALA A 86 7.71 3.97 -9.82
N PHE A 87 8.11 4.44 -11.01
CA PHE A 87 8.86 5.70 -11.20
C PHE A 87 7.96 6.92 -11.42
N ARG A 88 6.63 6.77 -11.36
CA ARG A 88 5.62 7.79 -11.67
C ARG A 88 5.66 8.29 -13.13
N ASP A 89 6.26 7.55 -14.02
CA ASP A 89 6.17 7.76 -15.46
C ASP A 89 4.85 7.18 -15.99
N LEU A 90 3.76 7.94 -15.74
CA LEU A 90 2.42 7.48 -16.13
C LEU A 90 2.24 7.44 -17.64
N ARG A 91 2.96 8.31 -18.40
CA ARG A 91 2.89 8.31 -19.86
C ARG A 91 3.57 7.06 -20.44
N GLY A 92 4.81 6.81 -20.03
CA GLY A 92 5.51 5.62 -20.47
C GLY A 92 4.83 4.32 -20.03
N ALA A 93 4.20 4.32 -18.84
CA ALA A 93 3.41 3.16 -18.41
C ALA A 93 2.20 2.92 -19.32
N ALA A 94 1.47 3.98 -19.75
CA ALA A 94 0.36 3.85 -20.69
C ALA A 94 0.81 3.29 -22.04
N GLU A 95 1.96 3.75 -22.56
CA GLU A 95 2.54 3.24 -23.80
C GLU A 95 2.91 1.76 -23.68
N ALA A 96 3.48 1.35 -22.53
CA ALA A 96 3.88 -0.04 -22.30
C ALA A 96 2.66 -0.97 -22.14
N PHE A 97 1.65 -0.59 -21.35
CA PHE A 97 0.42 -1.39 -21.26
C PHE A 97 -0.35 -1.42 -22.58
N GLY A 98 -0.37 -0.31 -23.34
CA GLY A 98 -0.96 -0.27 -24.68
C GLY A 98 -0.28 -1.28 -25.59
N ARG A 99 1.06 -1.31 -25.59
CA ARG A 99 1.80 -2.29 -26.40
C ARG A 99 1.57 -3.74 -25.96
N ALA A 100 1.44 -4.00 -24.67
CA ALA A 100 1.08 -5.33 -24.16
C ALA A 100 -0.29 -5.77 -24.71
N LEU A 101 -1.29 -4.86 -24.72
CA LEU A 101 -2.63 -5.15 -25.22
C LEU A 101 -2.72 -5.19 -26.75
N ASP A 102 -1.86 -4.47 -27.48
CA ASP A 102 -1.74 -4.63 -28.93
C ASP A 102 -1.30 -6.05 -29.30
N LEU A 103 -0.44 -6.66 -28.46
CA LEU A 103 0.11 -8.01 -28.65
C LEU A 103 -0.84 -9.08 -28.08
N ALA A 104 -1.48 -8.82 -26.95
CA ALA A 104 -2.41 -9.72 -26.28
C ALA A 104 -3.63 -8.92 -25.77
N PRO A 105 -4.66 -8.73 -26.63
CA PRO A 105 -5.83 -7.93 -26.28
C PRO A 105 -6.65 -8.46 -25.07
N ASP A 106 -6.58 -9.76 -24.83
CA ASP A 106 -7.31 -10.45 -23.76
C ASP A 106 -6.44 -10.73 -22.53
N ASP A 107 -5.32 -9.99 -22.33
CA ASP A 107 -4.51 -10.11 -21.11
C ASP A 107 -5.20 -9.39 -19.92
N PRO A 108 -5.79 -10.12 -18.94
CA PRO A 108 -6.49 -9.50 -17.81
C PRO A 108 -5.55 -8.66 -16.94
N HIS A 109 -4.29 -9.08 -16.80
CA HIS A 109 -3.33 -8.35 -15.98
C HIS A 109 -2.85 -7.05 -16.65
N ALA A 110 -2.84 -6.96 -17.99
CA ALA A 110 -2.55 -5.70 -18.68
C ALA A 110 -3.72 -4.72 -18.54
N HIS A 111 -4.98 -5.19 -18.62
CA HIS A 111 -6.16 -4.38 -18.32
C HIS A 111 -6.18 -3.91 -16.86
N LEU A 112 -5.83 -4.77 -15.91
CA LEU A 112 -5.67 -4.40 -14.51
C LEU A 112 -4.58 -3.33 -14.33
N GLY A 113 -3.45 -3.47 -15.04
CA GLY A 113 -2.38 -2.47 -15.08
C GLY A 113 -2.86 -1.10 -15.56
N LEU A 114 -3.67 -1.05 -16.62
CA LEU A 114 -4.32 0.18 -17.09
C LEU A 114 -5.29 0.74 -16.05
N GLY A 115 -6.05 -0.11 -15.38
CA GLY A 115 -6.93 0.29 -14.28
C GLY A 115 -6.16 1.00 -13.16
N ARG A 116 -5.09 0.40 -12.69
CA ARG A 116 -4.18 0.98 -11.69
C ARG A 116 -3.53 2.29 -12.17
N LEU A 117 -3.16 2.36 -13.44
CA LEU A 117 -2.64 3.57 -14.07
C LEU A 117 -3.67 4.71 -14.04
N HIS A 118 -4.91 4.43 -14.44
CA HIS A 118 -5.99 5.41 -14.42
C HIS A 118 -6.32 5.86 -12.99
N ALA A 119 -6.32 4.96 -12.02
CA ALA A 119 -6.49 5.29 -10.61
C ALA A 119 -5.37 6.24 -10.13
N ALA A 120 -4.11 5.95 -10.47
CA ALA A 120 -2.97 6.82 -10.16
C ALA A 120 -3.06 8.19 -10.84
N ALA A 121 -3.65 8.25 -12.03
CA ALA A 121 -3.93 9.49 -12.77
C ALA A 121 -5.20 10.23 -12.31
N ARG A 122 -5.84 9.79 -11.22
CA ARG A 122 -7.09 10.36 -10.69
C ARG A 122 -8.27 10.32 -11.67
N ARG A 123 -8.36 9.27 -12.47
CA ARG A 123 -9.43 9.02 -13.45
C ARG A 123 -10.28 7.80 -13.02
N PRO A 124 -11.13 7.92 -11.98
CA PRO A 124 -11.78 6.75 -11.36
C PRO A 124 -12.76 6.03 -12.30
N ALA A 125 -13.42 6.73 -13.22
CA ALA A 125 -14.32 6.10 -14.18
C ALA A 125 -13.56 5.22 -15.18
N ALA A 126 -12.44 5.69 -15.72
CA ALA A 126 -11.60 4.91 -16.63
C ALA A 126 -10.91 3.76 -15.89
N ALA A 127 -10.48 3.98 -14.62
CA ALA A 127 -9.94 2.93 -13.78
C ALA A 127 -10.94 1.79 -13.60
N ARG A 128 -12.19 2.12 -13.24
CA ARG A 128 -13.27 1.16 -13.07
C ARG A 128 -13.50 0.34 -14.33
N ALA A 129 -13.67 1.02 -15.48
CA ALA A 129 -13.94 0.33 -16.74
C ALA A 129 -12.84 -0.68 -17.12
N ALA A 130 -11.57 -0.29 -16.91
CA ALA A 130 -10.44 -1.19 -17.19
C ALA A 130 -10.36 -2.39 -16.20
N ILE A 131 -10.64 -2.17 -14.92
CA ILE A 131 -10.65 -3.25 -13.91
C ILE A 131 -11.85 -4.18 -14.13
N GLU A 132 -13.03 -3.65 -14.45
CA GLU A 132 -14.22 -4.44 -14.78
C GLU A 132 -13.96 -5.29 -16.03
N HIS A 133 -13.23 -4.76 -17.03
CA HIS A 133 -12.82 -5.55 -18.19
C HIS A 133 -11.84 -6.66 -17.80
N ALA A 134 -10.87 -6.40 -16.93
CA ALA A 134 -9.98 -7.43 -16.39
C ALA A 134 -10.78 -8.56 -15.70
N LEU A 135 -11.80 -8.21 -14.89
CA LEU A 135 -12.68 -9.18 -14.22
C LEU A 135 -13.62 -9.93 -15.17
N LEU A 136 -13.92 -9.39 -16.35
CA LEU A 136 -14.65 -10.15 -17.40
C LEU A 136 -13.77 -11.26 -17.98
N LEU A 137 -12.46 -11.02 -18.07
CA LEU A 137 -11.49 -11.99 -18.60
C LEU A 137 -11.04 -13.00 -17.53
N ASP A 138 -10.85 -12.54 -16.29
CA ASP A 138 -10.55 -13.37 -15.11
C ASP A 138 -11.41 -12.93 -13.91
N PRO A 139 -12.60 -13.55 -13.75
CA PRO A 139 -13.53 -13.19 -12.66
C PRO A 139 -13.00 -13.49 -11.26
N GLY A 140 -12.01 -14.38 -11.15
CA GLY A 140 -11.45 -14.83 -9.88
C GLY A 140 -10.23 -14.06 -9.41
N ASP A 141 -9.71 -13.10 -10.18
CA ASP A 141 -8.50 -12.36 -9.81
C ASP A 141 -8.70 -11.53 -8.53
N PRO A 142 -8.07 -11.92 -7.41
CA PRO A 142 -8.24 -11.23 -6.13
C PRO A 142 -7.70 -9.80 -6.16
N ASP A 143 -6.67 -9.52 -6.94
CA ASP A 143 -6.08 -8.20 -7.09
C ASP A 143 -7.05 -7.25 -7.80
N ALA A 144 -7.72 -7.71 -8.85
CA ALA A 144 -8.72 -6.93 -9.57
C ALA A 144 -9.97 -6.67 -8.70
N LEU A 145 -10.42 -7.67 -7.93
CA LEU A 145 -11.51 -7.51 -6.96
C LEU A 145 -11.16 -6.47 -5.89
N VAL A 146 -9.93 -6.51 -5.36
CA VAL A 146 -9.44 -5.54 -4.37
C VAL A 146 -9.37 -4.14 -4.96
N ASP A 147 -8.79 -3.97 -6.14
CA ASP A 147 -8.67 -2.65 -6.79
C ASP A 147 -10.05 -2.05 -7.09
N LEU A 148 -11.01 -2.87 -7.53
CA LEU A 148 -12.41 -2.43 -7.72
C LEU A 148 -13.08 -2.05 -6.39
N GLY A 149 -12.85 -2.85 -5.36
CA GLY A 149 -13.32 -2.58 -4.00
C GLY A 149 -12.75 -1.30 -3.40
N ASP A 150 -11.48 -0.99 -3.68
CA ASP A 150 -10.84 0.27 -3.28
C ASP A 150 -11.50 1.47 -3.97
N LEU A 151 -11.79 1.38 -5.26
CA LEU A 151 -12.55 2.42 -5.97
C LEU A 151 -13.98 2.58 -5.42
N ASP A 152 -14.61 1.49 -4.99
CA ASP A 152 -15.92 1.53 -4.35
C ASP A 152 -15.87 2.20 -2.98
N LEU A 153 -14.87 1.87 -2.17
CA LEU A 153 -14.67 2.46 -0.85
C LEU A 153 -14.38 3.96 -0.94
N ASP A 154 -13.52 4.37 -1.88
CA ASP A 154 -13.18 5.77 -2.13
C ASP A 154 -14.40 6.59 -2.63
N ALA A 155 -15.32 5.94 -3.33
CA ALA A 155 -16.60 6.52 -3.75
C ALA A 155 -17.70 6.46 -2.66
N GLY A 156 -17.39 5.95 -1.46
CA GLY A 156 -18.32 5.81 -0.35
C GLY A 156 -19.27 4.61 -0.45
N ARG A 157 -19.11 3.75 -1.45
CA ARG A 157 -19.93 2.54 -1.68
C ARG A 157 -19.44 1.37 -0.82
N ARG A 158 -19.62 1.48 0.51
CA ARG A 158 -19.05 0.54 1.49
C ARG A 158 -19.53 -0.90 1.32
N GLU A 159 -20.81 -1.09 1.01
CA GLU A 159 -21.38 -2.43 0.80
C GLU A 159 -20.81 -3.12 -0.44
N ALA A 160 -20.64 -2.38 -1.55
CA ALA A 160 -20.00 -2.91 -2.74
C ALA A 160 -18.52 -3.27 -2.46
N ALA A 161 -17.77 -2.40 -1.80
CA ALA A 161 -16.40 -2.69 -1.40
C ALA A 161 -16.31 -3.93 -0.50
N ARG A 162 -17.25 -4.07 0.44
CA ARG A 162 -17.35 -5.25 1.32
C ARG A 162 -17.60 -6.53 0.53
N ALA A 163 -18.54 -6.47 -0.44
CA ALA A 163 -18.85 -7.63 -1.28
C ALA A 163 -17.63 -8.09 -2.07
N ARG A 164 -16.85 -7.16 -2.65
CA ARG A 164 -15.61 -7.47 -3.38
C ARG A 164 -14.53 -8.07 -2.47
N ALA A 165 -14.36 -7.52 -1.26
CA ALA A 165 -13.43 -8.07 -0.29
C ALA A 165 -13.82 -9.51 0.13
N LEU A 166 -15.11 -9.76 0.36
CA LEU A 166 -15.62 -11.10 0.69
C LEU A 166 -15.41 -12.08 -0.46
N GLU A 167 -15.71 -11.68 -1.69
CA GLU A 167 -15.54 -12.49 -2.89
C GLU A 167 -14.07 -12.92 -3.05
N ALA A 168 -13.12 -11.97 -2.91
CA ALA A 168 -11.69 -12.28 -2.94
C ALA A 168 -11.26 -13.22 -1.80
N LEU A 169 -11.77 -13.01 -0.57
CA LEU A 169 -11.42 -13.83 0.61
C LEU A 169 -12.05 -15.23 0.58
N GLN A 170 -13.15 -15.44 -0.15
CA GLN A 170 -13.74 -16.78 -0.34
C GLN A 170 -12.80 -17.71 -1.09
N SER A 171 -12.13 -17.18 -2.13
CA SER A 171 -11.19 -17.96 -2.95
C SER A 171 -9.77 -17.93 -2.37
N PHE A 172 -9.37 -16.81 -1.77
CA PHE A 172 -8.02 -16.57 -1.23
C PHE A 172 -8.10 -15.98 0.19
N PRO A 173 -8.35 -16.82 1.24
CA PRO A 173 -8.57 -16.34 2.60
C PRO A 173 -7.39 -15.57 3.22
N GLU A 174 -6.18 -15.81 2.71
CA GLU A 174 -4.94 -15.19 3.20
C GLU A 174 -4.47 -14.04 2.31
N HIS A 175 -5.26 -13.61 1.31
CA HIS A 175 -4.85 -12.53 0.41
C HIS A 175 -4.73 -11.20 1.15
N GLU A 176 -3.51 -10.68 1.28
CA GLU A 176 -3.20 -9.48 2.07
C GLU A 176 -4.05 -8.26 1.67
N GLY A 177 -4.16 -7.98 0.36
CA GLY A 177 -4.94 -6.86 -0.15
C GLY A 177 -6.42 -6.96 0.20
N ALA A 178 -7.00 -8.17 0.14
CA ALA A 178 -8.41 -8.38 0.46
C ALA A 178 -8.67 -8.26 1.98
N LEU A 179 -7.75 -8.74 2.83
CA LEU A 179 -7.80 -8.53 4.27
C LEU A 179 -7.65 -7.03 4.62
N GLU A 180 -6.76 -6.29 3.95
CA GLU A 180 -6.60 -4.85 4.14
C GLU A 180 -7.86 -4.10 3.70
N LEU A 181 -8.43 -4.41 2.54
CA LEU A 181 -9.68 -3.81 2.06
C LEU A 181 -10.83 -4.06 3.04
N MET A 182 -11.03 -5.31 3.48
CA MET A 182 -12.05 -5.66 4.48
C MET A 182 -11.85 -4.87 5.78
N GLY A 183 -10.62 -4.80 6.27
CA GLY A 183 -10.31 -4.01 7.47
C GLY A 183 -10.61 -2.53 7.30
N ARG A 184 -10.34 -1.94 6.13
CA ARG A 184 -10.67 -0.54 5.81
C ARG A 184 -12.18 -0.32 5.75
N VAL A 185 -12.94 -1.24 5.18
CA VAL A 185 -14.41 -1.21 5.16
C VAL A 185 -14.95 -1.26 6.59
N LEU A 186 -14.49 -2.19 7.41
CA LEU A 186 -14.90 -2.33 8.81
C LEU A 186 -14.58 -1.06 9.63
N LEU A 187 -13.42 -0.44 9.39
CA LEU A 187 -13.12 0.86 9.99
C LEU A 187 -14.13 1.94 9.54
N ALA A 188 -14.50 1.97 8.27
CA ALA A 188 -15.49 2.93 7.78
C ALA A 188 -16.90 2.70 8.37
N GLU A 189 -17.21 1.47 8.76
CA GLU A 189 -18.44 1.07 9.48
C GLU A 189 -18.36 1.30 11.00
N GLY A 190 -17.18 1.64 11.53
CA GLY A 190 -16.96 1.82 12.98
C GLY A 190 -16.64 0.50 13.73
N ARG A 191 -16.53 -0.62 13.06
CA ARG A 191 -16.25 -1.96 13.59
C ARG A 191 -14.74 -2.15 13.82
N THR A 192 -14.23 -1.39 14.78
CA THR A 192 -12.79 -1.22 14.99
C THR A 192 -12.08 -2.49 15.46
N GLU A 193 -12.73 -3.32 16.29
CA GLU A 193 -12.11 -4.56 16.79
C GLU A 193 -11.96 -5.60 15.67
N GLU A 194 -12.96 -5.76 14.82
CA GLU A 194 -12.90 -6.68 13.69
C GLU A 194 -11.85 -6.22 12.65
N ALA A 195 -11.77 -4.90 12.40
CA ALA A 195 -10.69 -4.37 11.56
C ALA A 195 -9.29 -4.65 12.15
N ARG A 196 -9.16 -4.61 13.48
CA ARG A 196 -7.93 -4.97 14.18
C ARG A 196 -7.58 -6.46 14.00
N GLU A 197 -8.57 -7.34 14.02
CA GLU A 197 -8.36 -8.77 13.78
C GLU A 197 -7.79 -9.04 12.38
N HIS A 198 -8.32 -8.38 11.34
CA HIS A 198 -7.76 -8.45 9.98
C HIS A 198 -6.33 -7.92 9.93
N ALA A 199 -6.03 -6.80 10.60
CA ALA A 199 -4.65 -6.30 10.69
C ALA A 199 -3.71 -7.31 11.33
N ILE A 200 -4.15 -8.00 12.39
CA ILE A 200 -3.37 -9.06 13.05
C ILE A 200 -3.19 -10.26 12.12
N ALA A 201 -4.21 -10.65 11.36
CA ALA A 201 -4.12 -11.73 10.39
C ALA A 201 -3.02 -11.45 9.34
N ILE A 202 -3.00 -10.24 8.78
CA ILE A 202 -1.95 -9.80 7.85
C ILE A 202 -0.55 -9.86 8.52
N LEU A 203 -0.43 -9.33 9.74
CA LEU A 203 0.85 -9.25 10.44
C LEU A 203 1.38 -10.61 10.93
N ARG A 204 0.53 -11.62 11.01
CA ARG A 204 0.95 -13.01 11.26
C ARG A 204 1.61 -13.65 10.04
N GLN A 205 1.16 -13.28 8.84
CA GLN A 205 1.75 -13.74 7.58
C GLN A 205 3.07 -13.00 7.31
N ASP A 206 3.04 -11.67 7.39
CA ASP A 206 4.22 -10.81 7.26
C ASP A 206 4.22 -9.71 8.33
N ALA A 207 5.06 -9.90 9.36
CA ALA A 207 5.21 -8.94 10.46
C ALA A 207 5.72 -7.55 10.00
N THR A 208 6.23 -7.44 8.76
CA THR A 208 6.73 -6.20 8.16
C THR A 208 5.73 -5.56 7.19
N SER A 209 4.55 -6.18 6.98
CA SER A 209 3.51 -5.68 6.10
C SER A 209 3.12 -4.24 6.47
N ARG A 210 3.26 -3.34 5.51
CA ARG A 210 2.85 -1.94 5.69
C ARG A 210 1.34 -1.79 5.69
N GLY A 211 0.62 -2.64 4.98
CA GLY A 211 -0.85 -2.70 4.97
C GLY A 211 -1.37 -3.04 6.36
N GLY A 212 -0.90 -4.16 6.90
CA GLY A 212 -1.24 -4.63 8.25
C GLY A 212 -0.89 -3.60 9.34
N LEU A 213 0.31 -3.02 9.28
CA LEU A 213 0.73 -1.98 10.24
C LEU A 213 -0.15 -0.73 10.15
N ARG A 214 -0.47 -0.25 8.94
CA ARG A 214 -1.34 0.92 8.75
C ARG A 214 -2.74 0.65 9.29
N LEU A 215 -3.31 -0.52 8.99
CA LEU A 215 -4.63 -0.92 9.44
C LEU A 215 -4.68 -1.02 10.97
N LEU A 216 -3.68 -1.65 11.61
CA LEU A 216 -3.56 -1.75 13.06
C LEU A 216 -3.44 -0.37 13.71
N CYS A 217 -2.62 0.52 13.14
CA CYS A 217 -2.48 1.90 13.60
C CYS A 217 -3.80 2.67 13.50
N ALA A 218 -4.53 2.52 12.38
CA ALA A 218 -5.81 3.19 12.17
C ALA A 218 -6.89 2.68 13.14
N ALA A 219 -6.97 1.38 13.38
CA ALA A 219 -7.86 0.79 14.37
C ALA A 219 -7.56 1.30 15.78
N LYS A 220 -6.28 1.33 16.15
CA LYS A 220 -5.85 1.84 17.47
C LYS A 220 -6.13 3.34 17.66
N ALA A 221 -5.93 4.14 16.62
CA ALA A 221 -6.22 5.57 16.66
C ALA A 221 -7.70 5.85 16.90
N ARG A 222 -8.61 5.01 16.39
CA ARG A 222 -10.06 5.15 16.64
C ARG A 222 -10.52 4.70 18.02
N ARG A 223 -9.78 3.80 18.64
CA ARG A 223 -10.10 3.26 19.96
C ARG A 223 -9.74 4.21 21.10
N SER A 224 -8.76 5.07 20.94
CA SER A 224 -8.30 6.03 21.95
C SER A 224 -8.50 7.46 21.46
N LEU A 225 -9.35 8.25 22.15
CA LEU A 225 -9.58 9.65 21.80
C LEU A 225 -8.28 10.46 21.77
N LEU A 226 -7.41 10.27 22.75
CA LEU A 226 -6.12 10.95 22.82
C LEU A 226 -5.18 10.53 21.67
N LEU A 227 -5.00 9.23 21.45
CA LEU A 227 -4.17 8.74 20.36
C LEU A 227 -4.76 9.08 18.98
N GLY A 228 -6.10 9.06 18.85
CA GLY A 228 -6.80 9.44 17.63
C GLY A 228 -6.62 10.92 17.29
N LEU A 229 -6.69 11.81 18.28
CA LEU A 229 -6.45 13.24 18.09
C LEU A 229 -4.99 13.50 17.67
N TRP A 230 -4.04 12.84 18.34
CA TRP A 230 -2.63 12.93 17.98
C TRP A 230 -2.36 12.41 16.56
N TRP A 231 -2.96 11.27 16.17
CA TRP A 231 -2.81 10.69 14.84
C TRP A 231 -3.33 11.64 13.75
N ARG A 232 -4.51 12.23 13.95
CA ARG A 232 -5.11 13.22 13.04
C ARG A 232 -4.24 14.47 12.91
N TRP A 233 -3.72 14.96 14.04
CA TRP A 233 -2.78 16.08 14.05
C TRP A 233 -1.50 15.76 13.27
N ASN A 234 -0.88 14.62 13.55
CA ASN A 234 0.33 14.18 12.87
C ASN A 234 0.11 13.96 11.36
N ALA A 235 -1.01 13.33 10.98
CA ALA A 235 -1.38 13.15 9.58
C ALA A 235 -1.59 14.50 8.86
N PHE A 236 -2.24 15.46 9.51
CA PHE A 236 -2.40 16.81 8.99
C PHE A 236 -1.04 17.50 8.80
N MET A 237 -0.19 17.47 9.81
CA MET A 237 1.14 18.09 9.75
C MET A 237 2.03 17.47 8.65
N SER A 238 2.02 16.14 8.52
CA SER A 238 2.79 15.45 7.48
C SER A 238 2.26 15.70 6.05
N SER A 239 0.96 16.01 5.90
CA SER A 239 0.37 16.35 4.60
C SER A 239 0.83 17.73 4.06
N LEU A 240 1.27 18.61 4.95
CA LEU A 240 1.72 19.97 4.59
C LEU A 240 3.17 20.01 4.07
N GLY A 241 3.97 18.99 4.36
CA GLY A 241 5.41 18.96 4.10
C GLY A 241 6.21 19.78 5.11
N ASP A 242 7.54 19.60 5.14
CA ASP A 242 8.41 20.08 6.23
C ASP A 242 8.37 21.61 6.42
N GLY A 243 8.42 22.39 5.33
CA GLY A 243 8.44 23.85 5.44
C GLY A 243 7.10 24.46 5.90
N ARG A 244 5.98 23.94 5.42
CA ARG A 244 4.64 24.45 5.77
C ARG A 244 4.21 24.04 7.17
N SER A 245 4.62 22.86 7.63
CA SER A 245 4.37 22.40 9.00
C SER A 245 5.01 23.29 10.05
N ILE A 246 6.24 23.78 9.80
CA ILE A 246 6.91 24.75 10.65
C ILE A 246 6.14 26.06 10.70
N LEU A 247 5.67 26.58 9.55
CA LEU A 247 4.90 27.82 9.50
C LEU A 247 3.59 27.71 10.30
N VAL A 248 2.91 26.55 10.25
CA VAL A 248 1.69 26.30 11.05
C VAL A 248 2.01 26.32 12.54
N LEU A 249 3.10 25.70 12.98
CA LEU A 249 3.50 25.69 14.39
C LEU A 249 3.88 27.07 14.89
N VAL A 250 4.62 27.85 14.10
CA VAL A 250 4.97 29.23 14.42
C VAL A 250 3.72 30.09 14.47
N GLY A 251 2.84 29.99 13.48
CA GLY A 251 1.56 30.73 13.46
C GLY A 251 0.69 30.43 14.69
N LEU A 252 0.60 29.16 15.08
CA LEU A 252 -0.15 28.73 16.25
C LEU A 252 0.46 29.26 17.55
N TYR A 253 1.80 29.28 17.64
CA TYR A 253 2.50 29.89 18.79
C TYR A 253 2.26 31.40 18.88
N VAL A 254 2.34 32.12 17.76
CA VAL A 254 2.09 33.58 17.73
C VAL A 254 0.63 33.87 18.13
N ALA A 255 -0.33 33.12 17.58
CA ALA A 255 -1.75 33.27 17.93
C ALA A 255 -1.99 33.04 19.43
N GLN A 256 -1.38 32.01 20.01
CA GLN A 256 -1.44 31.75 21.45
C GLN A 256 -0.85 32.90 22.27
N ARG A 257 0.31 33.43 21.86
CA ARG A 257 0.94 34.57 22.54
C ARG A 257 0.05 35.82 22.50
N LEU A 258 -0.54 36.13 21.34
CA LEU A 258 -1.47 37.26 21.21
C LEU A 258 -2.73 37.06 22.08
N ALA A 259 -3.29 35.86 22.08
CA ALA A 259 -4.46 35.54 22.91
C ALA A 259 -4.16 35.72 24.42
N VAL A 260 -3.02 35.20 24.89
CA VAL A 260 -2.61 35.34 26.30
C VAL A 260 -2.39 36.81 26.67
N THR A 261 -1.78 37.62 25.77
CA THR A 261 -1.55 39.05 26.01
C THR A 261 -2.90 39.80 26.10
N ALA A 262 -3.79 39.57 25.12
CA ALA A 262 -5.13 40.18 25.12
C ALA A 262 -5.95 39.83 26.37
N LEU A 263 -5.87 38.57 26.85
CA LEU A 263 -6.54 38.15 28.10
C LEU A 263 -5.96 38.87 29.31
N LYS A 264 -4.65 39.11 29.38
CA LYS A 264 -4.00 39.87 30.44
C LYS A 264 -4.43 41.35 30.46
N ASP A 265 -4.45 41.95 29.26
CA ASP A 265 -4.86 43.35 29.08
C ASP A 265 -6.33 43.57 29.43
N ALA A 266 -7.17 42.54 29.21
CA ALA A 266 -8.57 42.54 29.63
C ALA A 266 -8.78 42.23 31.14
N GLY A 267 -7.70 42.07 31.92
CA GLY A 267 -7.76 41.77 33.35
C GLY A 267 -8.11 40.30 33.69
N ALA A 268 -8.25 39.42 32.67
CA ALA A 268 -8.60 38.02 32.86
C ALA A 268 -7.34 37.15 33.11
N THR A 269 -6.61 37.42 34.18
CA THR A 269 -5.32 36.79 34.48
C THR A 269 -5.40 35.27 34.69
N GLU A 270 -6.49 34.79 35.30
CA GLU A 270 -6.72 33.34 35.45
C GLU A 270 -6.92 32.63 34.10
N ALA A 271 -7.71 33.22 33.19
CA ALA A 271 -7.90 32.68 31.86
C ALA A 271 -6.60 32.67 31.05
N ALA A 272 -5.77 33.70 31.19
CA ALA A 272 -4.42 33.75 30.56
C ALA A 272 -3.50 32.65 31.12
N GLY A 273 -3.58 32.34 32.40
CA GLY A 273 -2.87 31.23 33.04
C GLY A 273 -3.33 29.88 32.50
N ILE A 274 -4.62 29.63 32.41
CA ILE A 274 -5.20 28.41 31.84
C ILE A 274 -4.79 28.23 30.38
N ALA A 275 -4.85 29.29 29.54
CA ALA A 275 -4.44 29.26 28.15
C ALA A 275 -2.93 28.88 27.99
N SER A 276 -2.10 29.40 28.91
CA SER A 276 -0.66 29.08 28.90
C SER A 276 -0.39 27.62 29.28
N LEU A 277 -1.09 27.11 30.33
CA LEU A 277 -1.00 25.71 30.74
C LEU A 277 -1.53 24.76 29.65
N ALA A 278 -2.64 25.10 29.01
CA ALA A 278 -3.19 24.30 27.89
C ALA A 278 -2.20 24.21 26.71
N TRP A 279 -1.49 25.30 26.43
CA TRP A 279 -0.45 25.30 25.41
C TRP A 279 0.74 24.40 25.77
N ILE A 280 1.21 24.46 27.01
CA ILE A 280 2.29 23.59 27.49
C ILE A 280 1.85 22.12 27.41
N ALA A 281 0.61 21.81 27.88
CA ALA A 281 0.05 20.47 27.79
C ALA A 281 -0.02 19.97 26.34
N PHE A 282 -0.45 20.84 25.42
CA PHE A 282 -0.46 20.52 23.98
C PHE A 282 0.96 20.26 23.43
N ALA A 283 1.93 21.10 23.76
CA ALA A 283 3.31 20.92 23.32
C ALA A 283 3.92 19.62 23.85
N VAL A 284 3.72 19.32 25.15
CA VAL A 284 4.15 18.08 25.78
C VAL A 284 3.45 16.87 25.14
N TYR A 285 2.15 16.97 24.89
CA TYR A 285 1.37 15.93 24.25
C TYR A 285 1.87 15.61 22.82
N THR A 286 2.18 16.64 22.01
CA THR A 286 2.73 16.42 20.66
C THR A 286 4.11 15.77 20.68
N TRP A 287 4.88 16.01 21.73
CA TRP A 287 6.23 15.45 21.90
C TRP A 287 6.25 14.01 22.44
N ILE A 288 5.37 13.73 23.42
CA ILE A 288 5.29 12.41 24.06
C ILE A 288 4.42 11.44 23.22
N GLY A 289 3.44 11.94 22.47
CA GLY A 289 2.51 11.16 21.67
C GLY A 289 3.17 10.08 20.80
N PRO A 290 4.22 10.38 20.03
CA PRO A 290 4.95 9.38 19.22
C PRO A 290 5.49 8.23 20.05
N ALA A 291 6.11 8.53 21.19
CA ALA A 291 6.73 7.52 22.05
C ALA A 291 5.69 6.62 22.72
N VAL A 292 4.57 7.18 23.17
CA VAL A 292 3.45 6.42 23.75
C VAL A 292 2.81 5.53 22.70
N PHE A 293 2.59 6.05 21.50
CA PHE A 293 2.03 5.30 20.38
C PHE A 293 2.95 4.13 19.97
N ALA A 294 4.25 4.40 19.79
CA ALA A 294 5.23 3.39 19.42
C ALA A 294 5.35 2.27 20.48
N ARG A 295 5.38 2.63 21.76
CA ARG A 295 5.40 1.63 22.86
C ARG A 295 4.12 0.78 22.89
N SER A 296 2.97 1.41 22.66
CA SER A 296 1.69 0.73 22.63
C SER A 296 1.57 -0.20 21.43
N LEU A 297 2.09 0.20 20.26
CA LEU A 297 2.17 -0.63 19.06
C LEU A 297 3.13 -1.81 19.26
N ALA A 298 4.31 -1.56 19.83
CA ALA A 298 5.30 -2.58 20.09
C ALA A 298 4.78 -3.69 21.03
N ARG A 299 3.97 -3.34 22.04
CA ARG A 299 3.33 -4.32 22.93
C ARG A 299 2.34 -5.22 22.19
N GLU A 300 1.56 -4.67 21.26
CA GLU A 300 0.62 -5.47 20.44
C GLU A 300 1.36 -6.37 19.47
N LEU A 301 2.42 -5.88 18.82
CA LEU A 301 3.25 -6.69 17.92
C LEU A 301 3.96 -7.82 18.68
N ALA A 302 4.43 -7.57 19.90
CA ALA A 302 4.99 -8.62 20.76
C ALA A 302 3.95 -9.69 21.12
N ALA A 303 2.72 -9.30 21.42
CA ALA A 303 1.62 -10.23 21.70
C ALA A 303 1.22 -11.07 20.47
N VAL A 304 1.34 -10.52 19.26
CA VAL A 304 1.11 -11.25 18.00
C VAL A 304 2.22 -12.29 17.76
N ARG A 305 3.49 -11.94 18.01
CA ARG A 305 4.64 -12.85 17.86
C ARG A 305 4.59 -14.02 18.84
N LEU A 306 4.18 -13.78 20.09
CA LEU A 306 4.07 -14.83 21.12
C LEU A 306 2.98 -15.88 20.82
N ARG A 307 2.00 -15.57 19.96
CA ARG A 307 0.96 -16.52 19.55
C ARG A 307 1.31 -17.33 18.30
N ALA A 308 2.35 -16.99 17.57
CA ALA A 308 2.82 -17.71 16.40
C ALA A 308 3.70 -18.94 16.76
N ASP A 309 4.12 -19.04 18.03
CA ASP A 309 5.01 -20.12 18.53
C ASP A 309 4.25 -21.25 19.23
N PHE A 310 2.93 -21.41 18.98
CA PHE A 310 2.11 -22.53 19.47
C PHE A 310 1.51 -23.33 18.33
#